data_568a683031afa0ffab0c08a13b7c2e6c
#
_entry.id   568a683031afa0ffab0c08a13b7c2e6c
#
_cell.length_a   1.000
_cell.length_b   1.000
_cell.length_c   1.000
_cell.angle_alpha   90.00
_cell.angle_beta   90.00
_cell.angle_gamma   90.00
#
_symmetry.space_group_name_H-M   'P 1'
#
loop_
_entity.id
_entity.type
_entity.pdbx_description
1 polymer ?
#
loop_
_entity_poly.entity_id
_entity_poly.type
_entity_poly.pdbx_seq_one_letter_code
_entity_poly.pdbx_strand_id
1 'polypeptide(L)'
;NINATGAGQVVNAKGLIVTPGLIDIHGHVFAGTQLDRGLSDGNSALMPDGYTFRVGVTTIVDCGGAGWKNFSVFKKNVIDVSQTRVLSFLNIVGEGMRGGAYEQDARDMDAKMAAYVAKQNKKDIVGFKVAHFENAEWTPVDNAVAAGKLAGDIPVIVDFGGDDSHAPLSIQELFFKHLRPGDIYTHAFTELQR
;
A
#
# COMPACT_ATOMS: atom_id res chain seq x y z
N ASN A 1 -4.39 12.14 35.03
CA ASN A 1 -4.95 11.03 35.82
C ASN A 1 -6.34 10.69 35.29
N ILE A 2 -6.57 9.43 34.97
CA ILE A 2 -7.87 8.90 34.55
C ILE A 2 -8.50 8.24 35.77
N ASN A 3 -9.81 8.44 35.98
CA ASN A 3 -10.53 7.74 37.01
C ASN A 3 -10.57 6.24 36.70
N ALA A 4 -10.02 5.41 37.59
CA ALA A 4 -9.90 3.97 37.42
C ALA A 4 -11.13 3.20 37.97
N THR A 5 -12.17 3.88 38.47
CA THR A 5 -13.37 3.23 39.02
C THR A 5 -14.07 2.43 37.93
N GLY A 6 -14.20 1.12 38.13
CA GLY A 6 -14.78 0.19 37.16
C GLY A 6 -13.86 -0.29 36.04
N ALA A 7 -12.55 0.06 36.06
CA ALA A 7 -11.57 -0.46 35.11
C ALA A 7 -11.29 -1.94 35.37
N GLY A 8 -11.29 -2.76 34.29
CA GLY A 8 -10.88 -4.18 34.37
C GLY A 8 -9.39 -4.36 34.61
N GLN A 9 -8.60 -3.38 34.20
CA GLN A 9 -7.14 -3.36 34.39
C GLN A 9 -6.66 -1.91 34.54
N VAL A 10 -5.69 -1.71 35.43
CA VAL A 10 -5.03 -0.42 35.63
C VAL A 10 -3.53 -0.58 35.36
N VAL A 11 -3.01 0.23 34.46
CA VAL A 11 -1.57 0.25 34.12
C VAL A 11 -0.94 1.50 34.72
N ASN A 12 0.12 1.32 35.51
CA ASN A 12 0.90 2.44 36.05
C ASN A 12 1.87 2.95 34.97
N ALA A 13 1.54 4.07 34.36
CA ALA A 13 2.36 4.73 33.33
C ALA A 13 3.21 5.90 33.87
N LYS A 14 3.50 5.96 35.19
CA LYS A 14 4.30 7.03 35.79
C LYS A 14 5.70 7.05 35.13
N GLY A 15 6.08 8.21 34.57
CA GLY A 15 7.35 8.40 33.88
C GLY A 15 7.39 7.90 32.43
N LEU A 16 6.26 7.38 31.91
CA LEU A 16 6.11 6.96 30.53
C LEU A 16 5.28 7.98 29.74
N ILE A 17 5.48 7.99 28.43
CA ILE A 17 4.66 8.74 27.48
C ILE A 17 3.65 7.74 26.88
N VAL A 18 2.37 8.10 26.94
CA VAL A 18 1.29 7.32 26.31
C VAL A 18 0.90 8.00 25.01
N THR A 19 1.02 7.27 23.90
CA THR A 19 0.66 7.74 22.57
C THR A 19 -0.43 6.85 21.96
N PRO A 20 -1.15 7.31 20.93
CA PRO A 20 -1.86 6.42 20.02
C PRO A 20 -0.89 5.37 19.45
N GLY A 21 -1.43 4.22 19.04
CA GLY A 21 -0.62 3.22 18.33
C GLY A 21 -0.05 3.79 17.02
N LEU A 22 1.14 3.32 16.66
CA LEU A 22 1.82 3.74 15.45
C LEU A 22 1.06 3.25 14.20
N ILE A 23 1.21 3.99 13.11
CA ILE A 23 0.67 3.64 11.80
C ILE A 23 1.87 3.43 10.87
N ASP A 24 1.98 2.22 10.33
CA ASP A 24 2.93 1.90 9.26
C ASP A 24 2.20 2.04 7.92
N ILE A 25 2.63 2.99 7.09
CA ILE A 25 1.98 3.27 5.80
C ILE A 25 2.60 2.52 4.63
N HIS A 26 3.65 1.72 4.86
CA HIS A 26 4.32 0.98 3.79
C HIS A 26 4.79 -0.39 4.28
N GLY A 27 3.85 -1.30 4.39
CA GLY A 27 4.16 -2.70 4.66
C GLY A 27 3.63 -3.63 3.58
N HIS A 28 3.99 -4.91 3.67
CA HIS A 28 3.52 -5.96 2.77
C HIS A 28 3.01 -7.14 3.61
N VAL A 29 1.69 -7.31 3.59
CA VAL A 29 1.01 -8.31 4.44
C VAL A 29 0.15 -9.30 3.64
N PHE A 30 0.07 -9.12 2.32
CA PHE A 30 -0.66 -10.00 1.43
C PHE A 30 0.28 -10.95 0.70
N ALA A 31 0.30 -12.22 1.09
CA ALA A 31 1.13 -13.26 0.48
C ALA A 31 0.61 -13.81 -0.86
N GLY A 32 -0.44 -13.20 -1.41
CA GLY A 32 -1.02 -13.62 -2.69
C GLY A 32 -1.98 -14.79 -2.61
N THR A 33 -2.28 -15.36 -3.77
CA THR A 33 -3.29 -16.42 -3.91
C THR A 33 -2.74 -17.84 -3.83
N GLN A 34 -1.46 -18.02 -3.62
CA GLN A 34 -0.72 -19.25 -3.35
C GLN A 34 -0.47 -20.22 -4.52
N LEU A 35 -1.28 -20.24 -5.55
CA LEU A 35 -1.23 -21.36 -6.51
C LEU A 35 -0.14 -21.25 -7.57
N ASP A 36 0.42 -20.08 -7.79
CA ASP A 36 1.39 -19.83 -8.85
C ASP A 36 2.60 -18.99 -8.40
N ARG A 37 3.11 -19.35 -7.24
CA ARG A 37 4.30 -18.73 -6.62
C ARG A 37 4.15 -17.26 -6.28
N GLY A 38 2.93 -16.81 -6.18
CA GLY A 38 2.63 -15.60 -5.47
C GLY A 38 3.11 -14.31 -6.13
N LEU A 39 2.90 -13.29 -5.40
CA LEU A 39 3.43 -11.96 -5.61
C LEU A 39 4.96 -12.00 -5.46
N SER A 40 5.68 -11.10 -6.09
CA SER A 40 7.12 -10.95 -5.86
C SER A 40 7.44 -10.81 -4.38
N ASP A 41 6.55 -10.16 -3.63
CA ASP A 41 6.63 -10.01 -2.18
C ASP A 41 5.95 -11.14 -1.40
N GLY A 42 5.33 -12.09 -2.07
CA GLY A 42 4.57 -13.17 -1.41
C GLY A 42 5.39 -13.96 -0.40
N ASN A 43 6.65 -14.22 -0.69
CA ASN A 43 7.58 -14.87 0.23
C ASN A 43 8.07 -13.95 1.36
N SER A 44 7.98 -12.63 1.17
CA SER A 44 8.40 -11.61 2.12
C SER A 44 7.23 -11.03 2.92
N ALA A 45 5.99 -11.28 2.48
CA ALA A 45 4.82 -10.81 3.18
C ALA A 45 4.67 -11.49 4.54
N LEU A 46 4.42 -10.68 5.57
CA LEU A 46 4.29 -11.15 6.95
C LEU A 46 2.86 -10.97 7.44
N MET A 47 2.33 -11.97 8.13
CA MET A 47 1.03 -11.81 8.82
C MET A 47 1.15 -10.70 9.87
N PRO A 48 0.30 -9.66 9.81
CA PRO A 48 0.49 -8.44 10.59
C PRO A 48 0.54 -8.71 12.10
N ASP A 49 -0.37 -9.48 12.64
CA ASP A 49 -0.49 -9.74 14.09
C ASP A 49 0.75 -10.40 14.69
N GLY A 50 1.58 -11.02 13.86
CA GLY A 50 2.82 -11.67 14.30
C GLY A 50 3.91 -10.68 14.71
N TYR A 51 3.87 -9.43 14.23
CA TYR A 51 4.95 -8.47 14.48
C TYR A 51 4.49 -7.05 14.85
N THR A 52 3.37 -6.56 14.32
CA THR A 52 2.95 -5.16 14.46
C THR A 52 2.86 -4.70 15.92
N PHE A 53 2.20 -5.47 16.77
CA PHE A 53 2.02 -5.12 18.18
C PHE A 53 3.33 -5.12 18.97
N ARG A 54 4.35 -5.88 18.54
CA ARG A 54 5.66 -5.93 19.19
C ARG A 54 6.41 -4.62 19.07
N VAL A 55 6.12 -3.83 18.05
CA VAL A 55 6.76 -2.54 17.78
C VAL A 55 5.79 -1.36 17.96
N GLY A 56 4.62 -1.61 18.55
CA GLY A 56 3.62 -0.57 18.84
C GLY A 56 2.80 -0.12 17.62
N VAL A 57 2.89 -0.81 16.49
CA VAL A 57 2.06 -0.57 15.31
C VAL A 57 0.69 -1.20 15.52
N THR A 58 -0.36 -0.40 15.40
CA THR A 58 -1.76 -0.85 15.51
C THR A 58 -2.54 -0.76 14.20
N THR A 59 -1.98 -0.03 13.23
CA THR A 59 -2.53 0.07 11.87
C THR A 59 -1.40 -0.07 10.87
N ILE A 60 -1.59 -0.92 9.87
CA ILE A 60 -0.66 -1.09 8.75
C ILE A 60 -1.39 -0.91 7.44
N VAL A 61 -0.73 -0.28 6.47
CA VAL A 61 -1.22 -0.16 5.10
C VAL A 61 -0.40 -1.07 4.21
N ASP A 62 -1.03 -2.08 3.64
CA ASP A 62 -0.41 -2.91 2.60
C ASP A 62 -0.17 -2.06 1.35
N CYS A 63 1.08 -1.98 0.93
CA CYS A 63 1.50 -1.08 -0.14
C CYS A 63 1.51 -1.77 -1.50
N GLY A 64 0.34 -2.15 -1.98
CA GLY A 64 0.14 -2.63 -3.34
C GLY A 64 0.26 -4.14 -3.52
N GLY A 65 0.27 -4.92 -2.45
CA GLY A 65 0.26 -6.37 -2.55
C GLY A 65 -0.89 -6.89 -3.41
N ALA A 66 -2.09 -6.34 -3.24
CA ALA A 66 -3.26 -6.67 -4.04
C ALA A 66 -3.58 -5.60 -5.09
N GLY A 67 -4.06 -6.07 -6.26
CA GLY A 67 -4.70 -5.25 -7.27
C GLY A 67 -6.21 -5.49 -7.33
N TRP A 68 -6.88 -4.86 -8.31
CA TRP A 68 -8.33 -4.90 -8.40
C TRP A 68 -8.89 -6.30 -8.70
N LYS A 69 -8.12 -7.23 -9.26
CA LYS A 69 -8.54 -8.61 -9.52
C LYS A 69 -8.56 -9.50 -8.29
N ASN A 70 -7.66 -9.28 -7.34
CA ASN A 70 -7.44 -10.15 -6.20
C ASN A 70 -7.67 -9.51 -4.83
N PHE A 71 -8.13 -8.24 -4.79
CA PHE A 71 -8.41 -7.55 -3.54
C PHE A 71 -9.40 -8.29 -2.62
N SER A 72 -10.41 -8.94 -3.20
CA SER A 72 -11.39 -9.72 -2.42
C SER A 72 -10.74 -10.88 -1.64
N VAL A 73 -9.71 -11.50 -2.22
CA VAL A 73 -8.92 -12.55 -1.56
C VAL A 73 -8.09 -11.95 -0.44
N PHE A 74 -7.42 -10.84 -0.68
CA PHE A 74 -6.68 -10.11 0.35
C PHE A 74 -7.59 -9.70 1.51
N LYS A 75 -8.74 -9.12 1.20
CA LYS A 75 -9.70 -8.73 2.22
C LYS A 75 -10.12 -9.91 3.08
N LYS A 76 -10.56 -11.01 2.48
CA LYS A 76 -11.03 -12.19 3.20
C LYS A 76 -9.94 -12.85 4.04
N ASN A 77 -8.72 -12.95 3.52
CA ASN A 77 -7.66 -13.77 4.11
C ASN A 77 -6.77 -12.99 5.09
N VAL A 78 -6.76 -11.66 5.03
CA VAL A 78 -5.89 -10.84 5.87
C VAL A 78 -6.68 -9.73 6.56
N ILE A 79 -7.36 -8.86 5.83
CA ILE A 79 -8.01 -7.68 6.42
C ILE A 79 -9.07 -8.09 7.46
N ASP A 80 -9.99 -8.97 7.07
CA ASP A 80 -11.14 -9.35 7.90
C ASP A 80 -10.79 -10.26 9.08
N VAL A 81 -9.58 -10.84 9.11
CA VAL A 81 -9.17 -11.80 10.14
C VAL A 81 -8.09 -11.27 11.08
N SER A 82 -7.42 -10.17 10.71
CA SER A 82 -6.36 -9.57 11.53
C SER A 82 -6.92 -8.76 12.70
N GLN A 83 -6.24 -8.79 13.84
CA GLN A 83 -6.49 -7.90 14.97
C GLN A 83 -5.86 -6.51 14.72
N THR A 84 -4.72 -6.47 14.05
CA THR A 84 -4.14 -5.24 13.52
C THR A 84 -5.10 -4.65 12.49
N ARG A 85 -5.34 -3.34 12.57
CA ARG A 85 -6.09 -2.68 11.51
C ARG A 85 -5.26 -2.69 10.22
N VAL A 86 -5.72 -3.42 9.21
CA VAL A 86 -5.08 -3.50 7.90
C VAL A 86 -5.84 -2.65 6.90
N LEU A 87 -5.14 -1.76 6.22
CA LEU A 87 -5.62 -0.94 5.11
C LEU A 87 -4.82 -1.27 3.86
N SER A 88 -5.20 -0.74 2.71
CA SER A 88 -4.52 -1.00 1.43
C SER A 88 -4.36 0.26 0.58
N PHE A 89 -3.16 0.45 0.04
CA PHE A 89 -2.98 1.11 -1.24
C PHE A 89 -3.19 0.05 -2.33
N LEU A 90 -4.28 0.13 -3.07
CA LEU A 90 -4.59 -0.84 -4.12
C LEU A 90 -3.62 -0.65 -5.30
N ASN A 91 -2.95 -1.72 -5.73
CA ASN A 91 -2.08 -1.63 -6.89
C ASN A 91 -2.89 -1.26 -8.14
N ILE A 92 -2.36 -0.36 -8.96
CA ILE A 92 -2.98 -0.02 -10.25
C ILE A 92 -2.97 -1.20 -11.22
N VAL A 93 -1.98 -2.10 -11.10
CA VAL A 93 -1.95 -3.39 -11.79
C VAL A 93 -3.00 -4.32 -11.18
N GLY A 94 -3.84 -4.91 -12.01
CA GLY A 94 -4.93 -5.76 -11.54
C GLY A 94 -4.49 -6.98 -10.77
N GLU A 95 -3.34 -7.55 -11.11
CA GLU A 95 -2.74 -8.69 -10.42
C GLU A 95 -2.00 -8.32 -9.12
N GLY A 96 -1.84 -7.03 -8.83
CA GLY A 96 -1.03 -6.58 -7.70
C GLY A 96 0.47 -6.76 -7.92
N MET A 97 1.23 -6.80 -6.84
CA MET A 97 2.70 -6.99 -6.87
C MET A 97 3.07 -8.45 -7.10
N ARG A 98 2.64 -8.98 -8.23
CA ARG A 98 2.91 -10.36 -8.62
C ARG A 98 4.30 -10.55 -9.23
N GLY A 99 4.99 -9.45 -9.53
CA GLY A 99 6.34 -9.44 -10.08
C GLY A 99 6.43 -9.72 -11.58
N GLY A 100 7.61 -9.49 -12.13
CA GLY A 100 7.94 -9.79 -13.51
C GLY A 100 6.97 -9.16 -14.53
N ALA A 101 6.57 -9.94 -15.53
CA ALA A 101 5.74 -9.45 -16.62
C ALA A 101 4.35 -8.92 -16.21
N TYR A 102 3.83 -9.33 -15.05
CA TYR A 102 2.54 -8.84 -14.57
C TYR A 102 2.58 -7.36 -14.21
N GLU A 103 3.64 -6.90 -13.56
CA GLU A 103 3.79 -5.51 -13.18
C GLU A 103 4.17 -4.60 -14.35
N GLN A 104 4.57 -5.19 -15.48
CA GLN A 104 4.95 -4.48 -16.69
C GLN A 104 3.81 -4.36 -17.72
N ASP A 105 2.65 -4.97 -17.47
CA ASP A 105 1.53 -4.92 -18.41
C ASP A 105 0.64 -3.70 -18.18
N ALA A 106 0.95 -2.61 -18.89
CA ALA A 106 0.17 -1.37 -18.84
C ALA A 106 -1.32 -1.56 -19.22
N ARG A 107 -1.68 -2.63 -19.95
CA ARG A 107 -3.07 -2.93 -20.30
C ARG A 107 -3.89 -3.41 -19.10
N ASP A 108 -3.21 -3.94 -18.08
CA ASP A 108 -3.82 -4.38 -16.83
C ASP A 108 -3.98 -3.24 -15.81
N MET A 109 -3.46 -2.06 -16.11
CA MET A 109 -3.54 -0.86 -15.25
C MET A 109 -4.82 -0.08 -15.53
N ASP A 110 -5.97 -0.69 -15.22
CA ASP A 110 -7.29 -0.11 -15.53
C ASP A 110 -7.78 0.81 -14.40
N ALA A 111 -7.70 2.13 -14.65
CA ALA A 111 -8.12 3.16 -13.70
C ALA A 111 -9.60 3.05 -13.28
N LYS A 112 -10.49 2.61 -14.19
CA LYS A 112 -11.93 2.50 -13.90
C LYS A 112 -12.22 1.29 -13.02
N MET A 113 -11.61 0.14 -13.32
CA MET A 113 -11.75 -1.06 -12.51
C MET A 113 -11.14 -0.87 -11.12
N ALA A 114 -9.94 -0.30 -11.04
CA ALA A 114 -9.30 0.02 -9.77
C ALA A 114 -10.16 0.97 -8.93
N ALA A 115 -10.68 2.06 -9.52
CA ALA A 115 -11.57 2.99 -8.85
C ALA A 115 -12.90 2.34 -8.43
N TYR A 116 -13.45 1.44 -9.25
CA TYR A 116 -14.66 0.70 -8.89
C TYR A 116 -14.45 -0.13 -7.64
N VAL A 117 -13.37 -0.93 -7.58
CA VAL A 117 -13.04 -1.76 -6.41
C VAL A 117 -12.80 -0.90 -5.18
N ALA A 118 -12.09 0.23 -5.32
CA ALA A 118 -11.87 1.16 -4.21
C ALA A 118 -13.19 1.74 -3.67
N LYS A 119 -14.12 2.13 -4.51
CA LYS A 119 -15.45 2.63 -4.11
C LYS A 119 -16.26 1.60 -3.34
N GLN A 120 -16.18 0.32 -3.71
CA GLN A 120 -16.85 -0.76 -3.01
C GLN A 120 -16.22 -1.07 -1.64
N ASN A 121 -14.95 -0.70 -1.45
CA ASN A 121 -14.15 -1.03 -0.26
C ASN A 121 -13.55 0.21 0.41
N LYS A 122 -14.31 1.30 0.51
CA LYS A 122 -13.88 2.61 1.05
C LYS A 122 -13.32 2.57 2.48
N LYS A 123 -13.66 1.54 3.25
CA LYS A 123 -13.17 1.40 4.64
C LYS A 123 -11.76 0.80 4.69
N ASP A 124 -11.38 0.10 3.64
CA ASP A 124 -10.17 -0.71 3.59
C ASP A 124 -9.15 -0.15 2.60
N ILE A 125 -9.60 0.42 1.45
CA ILE A 125 -8.72 1.01 0.44
C ILE A 125 -8.61 2.51 0.67
N VAL A 126 -7.38 2.98 0.91
CA VAL A 126 -7.08 4.37 1.24
C VAL A 126 -6.33 5.13 0.14
N GLY A 127 -5.94 4.45 -0.91
CA GLY A 127 -5.24 5.04 -2.05
C GLY A 127 -4.84 3.99 -3.08
N PHE A 128 -4.00 4.39 -4.04
CA PHE A 128 -3.48 3.50 -5.08
C PHE A 128 -1.97 3.43 -5.03
N LYS A 129 -1.41 2.29 -5.45
CA LYS A 129 0.04 2.04 -5.56
C LYS A 129 0.44 1.93 -7.02
N VAL A 130 1.56 2.59 -7.35
CA VAL A 130 2.36 2.31 -8.54
C VAL A 130 3.69 1.72 -8.07
N ALA A 131 4.04 0.53 -8.55
CA ALA A 131 5.25 -0.18 -8.13
C ALA A 131 6.00 -0.77 -9.32
N HIS A 132 7.33 -0.71 -9.28
CA HIS A 132 8.28 -1.51 -10.06
C HIS A 132 8.10 -1.50 -11.59
N PHE A 133 7.46 -0.48 -12.14
CA PHE A 133 7.32 -0.35 -13.59
C PHE A 133 8.63 0.14 -14.21
N GLU A 134 9.14 -0.59 -15.19
CA GLU A 134 10.51 -0.43 -15.71
C GLU A 134 10.62 0.47 -16.95
N ASN A 135 9.51 0.66 -17.69
CA ASN A 135 9.56 1.45 -18.91
C ASN A 135 9.54 2.95 -18.64
N ALA A 136 10.15 3.73 -19.53
CA ALA A 136 10.23 5.18 -19.45
C ALA A 136 8.94 5.86 -19.93
N GLU A 137 7.83 5.57 -19.25
CA GLU A 137 6.53 6.19 -19.53
C GLU A 137 5.73 6.45 -18.26
N TRP A 138 4.88 7.46 -18.29
CA TRP A 138 4.07 7.89 -17.16
C TRP A 138 2.72 7.18 -17.04
N THR A 139 2.39 6.30 -17.98
CA THR A 139 1.10 5.59 -18.05
C THR A 139 0.64 4.99 -16.71
N PRO A 140 1.49 4.30 -15.93
CA PRO A 140 1.07 3.74 -14.64
C PRO A 140 0.69 4.82 -13.62
N VAL A 141 1.46 5.90 -13.57
CA VAL A 141 1.22 7.02 -12.65
C VAL A 141 -0.06 7.75 -13.05
N ASP A 142 -0.22 8.07 -14.33
CA ASP A 142 -1.39 8.77 -14.85
C ASP A 142 -2.67 7.96 -14.63
N ASN A 143 -2.62 6.64 -14.85
CA ASN A 143 -3.75 5.75 -14.58
C ASN A 143 -4.08 5.66 -13.08
N ALA A 144 -3.08 5.60 -12.21
CA ALA A 144 -3.31 5.60 -10.77
C ALA A 144 -3.91 6.93 -10.29
N VAL A 145 -3.41 8.05 -10.79
CA VAL A 145 -3.98 9.39 -10.49
C VAL A 145 -5.41 9.51 -11.01
N ALA A 146 -5.69 9.00 -12.20
CA ALA A 146 -7.05 8.95 -12.73
C ALA A 146 -7.97 8.09 -11.86
N ALA A 147 -7.49 6.93 -11.41
CA ALA A 147 -8.21 6.07 -10.47
C ALA A 147 -8.50 6.80 -9.15
N GLY A 148 -7.50 7.53 -8.60
CA GLY A 148 -7.63 8.33 -7.38
C GLY A 148 -8.74 9.36 -7.51
N LYS A 149 -8.75 10.14 -8.59
CA LYS A 149 -9.81 11.10 -8.91
C LYS A 149 -11.18 10.45 -9.00
N LEU A 150 -11.28 9.35 -9.73
CA LEU A 150 -12.53 8.60 -9.87
C LEU A 150 -13.02 8.01 -8.55
N ALA A 151 -12.12 7.65 -7.64
CA ALA A 151 -12.47 7.03 -6.36
C ALA A 151 -12.84 8.03 -5.24
N GLY A 152 -12.82 9.35 -5.52
CA GLY A 152 -13.15 10.40 -4.55
C GLY A 152 -11.92 11.13 -4.03
N ASP A 153 -10.95 11.36 -4.91
CA ASP A 153 -9.69 12.06 -4.68
C ASP A 153 -8.78 11.42 -3.62
N ILE A 154 -8.81 10.09 -3.52
CA ILE A 154 -7.87 9.36 -2.68
C ILE A 154 -6.44 9.41 -3.27
N PRO A 155 -5.38 9.40 -2.41
CA PRO A 155 -4.00 9.60 -2.84
C PRO A 155 -3.44 8.44 -3.64
N VAL A 156 -2.31 8.72 -4.30
CA VAL A 156 -1.45 7.72 -4.94
C VAL A 156 -0.11 7.68 -4.22
N ILE A 157 0.44 6.49 -4.03
CA ILE A 157 1.82 6.29 -3.60
C ILE A 157 2.62 5.68 -4.74
N VAL A 158 3.73 6.34 -5.11
CA VAL A 158 4.58 5.93 -6.21
C VAL A 158 5.91 5.40 -5.69
N ASP A 159 6.28 4.25 -6.19
CA ASP A 159 7.55 3.60 -5.99
C ASP A 159 8.13 3.26 -7.35
N PHE A 160 9.20 3.92 -7.71
CA PHE A 160 9.85 3.60 -8.95
C PHE A 160 10.73 2.36 -8.85
N GLY A 161 10.78 1.64 -7.73
CA GLY A 161 11.61 0.44 -7.56
C GLY A 161 12.91 0.56 -8.35
N GLY A 162 13.98 0.02 -8.08
CA GLY A 162 14.86 0.15 -9.09
C GLY A 162 16.32 0.00 -8.83
N ASP A 163 16.93 -0.46 -9.83
CA ASP A 163 18.36 -0.44 -10.01
C ASP A 163 18.69 0.51 -11.17
N ASP A 164 19.98 0.67 -11.46
CA ASP A 164 20.50 1.55 -12.52
C ASP A 164 20.11 1.10 -13.94
N SER A 165 19.38 -0.01 -14.08
CA SER A 165 18.94 -0.56 -15.37
C SER A 165 17.66 0.07 -15.89
N HIS A 166 16.96 0.86 -15.06
CA HIS A 166 15.69 1.46 -15.43
C HIS A 166 15.88 2.76 -16.19
N ALA A 167 14.99 2.97 -17.17
CA ALA A 167 15.00 4.21 -17.91
C ALA A 167 14.75 5.39 -16.96
N PRO A 168 15.56 6.45 -17.02
CA PRO A 168 15.49 7.55 -16.08
C PRO A 168 14.22 8.38 -16.32
N LEU A 169 13.23 8.21 -15.46
CA LEU A 169 12.13 9.15 -15.35
C LEU A 169 12.50 10.25 -14.36
N SER A 170 12.23 11.50 -14.72
CA SER A 170 12.57 12.64 -13.89
C SER A 170 11.68 12.73 -12.66
N ILE A 171 12.26 12.66 -11.46
CA ILE A 171 11.55 12.92 -10.20
C ILE A 171 10.92 14.33 -10.21
N GLN A 172 11.60 15.32 -10.77
CA GLN A 172 11.06 16.66 -10.90
C GLN A 172 9.79 16.66 -11.77
N GLU A 173 9.81 15.94 -12.88
CA GLU A 173 8.65 15.81 -13.75
C GLU A 173 7.49 15.09 -13.04
N LEU A 174 7.78 14.01 -12.32
CA LEU A 174 6.80 13.31 -11.50
C LEU A 174 6.05 14.28 -10.57
N PHE A 175 6.78 15.08 -9.78
CA PHE A 175 6.17 15.96 -8.79
C PHE A 175 5.42 17.15 -9.41
N PHE A 176 5.91 17.71 -10.50
CA PHE A 176 5.33 18.94 -11.05
C PHE A 176 4.29 18.72 -12.15
N LYS A 177 4.25 17.53 -12.76
CA LYS A 177 3.32 17.28 -13.86
C LYS A 177 2.32 16.13 -13.60
N HIS A 178 2.70 15.12 -12.84
CA HIS A 178 1.92 13.89 -12.71
C HIS A 178 1.26 13.74 -11.33
N LEU A 179 1.95 14.04 -10.25
CA LEU A 179 1.40 13.92 -8.90
C LEU A 179 0.57 15.14 -8.50
N ARG A 180 -0.38 14.92 -7.61
CA ARG A 180 -1.25 15.95 -7.01
C ARG A 180 -0.78 16.27 -5.59
N PRO A 181 -1.14 17.44 -5.02
CA PRO A 181 -0.99 17.65 -3.59
C PRO A 181 -1.68 16.55 -2.78
N GLY A 182 -0.92 15.89 -1.90
CA GLY A 182 -1.40 14.75 -1.10
C GLY A 182 -0.99 13.38 -1.65
N ASP A 183 -0.53 13.29 -2.89
CA ASP A 183 0.11 12.07 -3.39
C ASP A 183 1.50 11.87 -2.76
N ILE A 184 1.99 10.65 -2.71
CA ILE A 184 3.13 10.22 -1.93
C ILE A 184 4.21 9.66 -2.85
N TYR A 185 5.46 10.01 -2.58
CA TYR A 185 6.63 9.35 -3.16
C TYR A 185 7.35 8.59 -2.05
N THR A 186 7.55 7.30 -2.26
CA THR A 186 8.20 6.41 -1.28
C THR A 186 9.65 6.12 -1.64
N HIS A 187 10.41 5.54 -0.70
CA HIS A 187 11.86 5.28 -0.81
C HIS A 187 12.71 6.54 -1.07
N ALA A 188 12.24 7.71 -0.65
CA ALA A 188 12.88 9.00 -0.93
C ALA A 188 14.28 9.18 -0.32
N PHE A 189 14.63 8.36 0.67
CA PHE A 189 15.92 8.41 1.38
C PHE A 189 16.81 7.20 1.12
N THR A 190 16.50 6.40 0.12
CA THR A 190 17.37 5.30 -0.31
C THR A 190 18.52 5.86 -1.14
N GLU A 191 19.68 5.18 -1.11
CA GLU A 191 20.85 5.54 -1.92
C GLU A 191 20.68 5.20 -3.42
N LEU A 192 19.51 4.73 -3.82
CA LEU A 192 19.20 4.46 -5.21
C LEU A 192 19.26 5.77 -5.99
N GLN A 193 20.28 5.94 -6.78
CA GLN A 193 20.41 7.05 -7.72
C GLN A 193 19.37 6.86 -8.84
N ARG A 194 18.60 7.90 -9.05
CA ARG A 194 17.61 7.97 -10.13
C ARG A 194 17.67 9.28 -10.85
#